data_ff71e295a71b7692d942ce49eb3cbe3e
#
_entry.id   ff71e295a71b7692d942ce49eb3cbe3e
#
_cell.length_a   1.000
_cell.length_b   1.000
_cell.length_c   1.000
_cell.angle_alpha   90.00
_cell.angle_beta   90.00
_cell.angle_gamma   90.00
#
_symmetry.space_group_name_H-M   'P 1'
#
loop_
_entity.id
_entity.type
_entity.pdbx_description
1 polymer ?
#
loop_
_entity_poly.entity_id
_entity_poly.type
_entity_poly.pdbx_seq_one_letter_code
_entity_poly.pdbx_strand_id
1 'polypeptide(L)'
;MRIAGTNIPDNKRLEIALGYLYGVGDSLARDILTKANISFDKKAKDLSESEQNTIRDLVGKHKIEGDLRREIASNVKRLKEIKSYRGSRHAKRLPSKGQRTKTNSRTLRGNVRVTMGSGRKKAEKT
;
A
#
# COMPACT_ATOMS: atom_id res chain seq x y z
N MET A 1 7.93 0.14 16.87
CA MET A 1 8.26 -1.25 16.43
C MET A 1 8.66 -1.26 14.95
N ARG A 2 9.66 -2.10 14.54
CA ARG A 2 10.10 -2.20 13.13
C ARG A 2 9.88 -3.61 12.60
N ILE A 3 9.19 -3.73 11.45
CA ILE A 3 8.94 -5.01 10.75
C ILE A 3 9.28 -4.85 9.28
N ALA A 4 9.98 -5.81 8.68
CA ALA A 4 10.40 -5.82 7.27
C ALA A 4 11.02 -4.50 6.79
N GLY A 5 11.79 -3.84 7.66
CA GLY A 5 12.44 -2.56 7.35
C GLY A 5 11.56 -1.32 7.52
N THR A 6 10.25 -1.48 7.73
CA THR A 6 9.28 -0.37 7.87
C THR A 6 8.98 -0.08 9.34
N ASN A 7 8.96 1.20 9.71
CA ASN A 7 8.59 1.62 11.06
C ASN A 7 7.06 1.65 11.19
N ILE A 8 6.55 0.91 12.18
CA ILE A 8 5.14 0.84 12.51
C ILE A 8 4.82 1.88 13.59
N PRO A 9 3.75 2.67 13.45
CA PRO A 9 3.37 3.68 14.44
C PRO A 9 3.03 3.03 15.79
N ASP A 10 3.70 3.47 16.87
CA ASP A 10 3.55 2.88 18.19
C ASP A 10 2.24 3.26 18.90
N ASN A 11 1.66 4.41 18.52
CA ASN A 11 0.46 4.95 19.17
C ASN A 11 -0.87 4.42 18.60
N LYS A 12 -0.83 3.66 17.50
CA LYS A 12 -2.02 3.12 16.82
C LYS A 12 -2.34 1.71 17.32
N ARG A 13 -3.64 1.32 17.20
CA ARG A 13 -4.06 -0.07 17.38
C ARG A 13 -3.35 -0.97 16.38
N LEU A 14 -3.02 -2.19 16.78
CA LEU A 14 -2.24 -3.12 15.96
C LEU A 14 -2.89 -3.42 14.62
N GLU A 15 -4.21 -3.57 14.58
CA GLU A 15 -4.95 -3.76 13.34
C GLU A 15 -4.62 -2.68 12.30
N ILE A 16 -4.64 -1.41 12.73
CA ILE A 16 -4.34 -0.27 11.84
C ILE A 16 -2.83 -0.13 11.63
N ALA A 17 -2.05 -0.39 12.65
CA ALA A 17 -0.61 -0.24 12.61
C ALA A 17 0.05 -1.22 11.61
N LEU A 18 -0.42 -2.47 11.53
CA LEU A 18 0.05 -3.45 10.56
C LEU A 18 -0.31 -3.06 9.12
N GLY A 19 -1.40 -2.36 8.90
CA GLY A 19 -1.78 -1.83 7.58
C GLY A 19 -0.82 -0.80 6.99
N TYR A 20 0.16 -0.32 7.75
CA TYR A 20 1.25 0.51 7.22
C TYR A 20 2.29 -0.28 6.43
N LEU A 21 2.29 -1.60 6.57
CA LEU A 21 3.13 -2.49 5.76
C LEU A 21 2.52 -2.66 4.37
N TYR A 22 3.29 -2.37 3.34
CA TYR A 22 2.82 -2.57 1.97
C TYR A 22 2.56 -4.06 1.69
N GLY A 23 1.32 -4.39 1.37
CA GLY A 23 0.86 -5.77 1.17
C GLY A 23 0.08 -6.34 2.36
N VAL A 24 -0.02 -5.61 3.47
CA VAL A 24 -0.87 -5.99 4.59
C VAL A 24 -2.07 -5.04 4.63
N GLY A 25 -3.25 -5.57 4.38
CA GLY A 25 -4.52 -4.86 4.55
C GLY A 25 -5.21 -5.28 5.85
N ASP A 26 -6.39 -4.70 6.11
CA ASP A 26 -7.15 -4.95 7.35
C ASP A 26 -7.46 -6.43 7.56
N SER A 27 -7.89 -7.15 6.52
CA SER A 27 -8.20 -8.58 6.62
C SER A 27 -6.97 -9.40 7.03
N LEU A 28 -5.83 -9.17 6.35
CA LEU A 28 -4.60 -9.90 6.65
C LEU A 28 -4.04 -9.51 8.03
N ALA A 29 -4.17 -8.25 8.43
CA ALA A 29 -3.78 -7.80 9.75
C ALA A 29 -4.57 -8.52 10.85
N ARG A 30 -5.89 -8.64 10.68
CA ARG A 30 -6.76 -9.41 11.61
C ARG A 30 -6.38 -10.88 11.65
N ASP A 31 -6.15 -11.51 10.51
CA ASP A 31 -5.74 -12.92 10.43
C ASP A 31 -4.42 -13.18 11.17
N ILE A 32 -3.45 -12.29 11.01
CA ILE A 32 -2.16 -12.37 11.69
C ILE A 32 -2.35 -12.24 13.21
N LEU A 33 -3.13 -11.25 13.66
CA LEU A 33 -3.37 -11.01 15.09
C LEU A 33 -4.17 -12.16 15.72
N THR A 34 -5.15 -12.72 15.02
CA THR A 34 -5.90 -13.90 15.47
C THR A 34 -4.97 -15.10 15.65
N LYS A 35 -4.09 -15.37 14.66
CA LYS A 35 -3.10 -16.45 14.73
C LYS A 35 -2.06 -16.25 15.82
N ALA A 36 -1.74 -14.98 16.12
CA ALA A 36 -0.83 -14.62 17.22
C ALA A 36 -1.51 -14.61 18.59
N ASN A 37 -2.84 -14.76 18.65
CA ASN A 37 -3.64 -14.68 19.88
C ASN A 37 -3.53 -13.31 20.58
N ILE A 38 -3.45 -12.22 19.81
CA ILE A 38 -3.26 -10.85 20.27
C ILE A 38 -4.53 -10.03 19.99
N SER A 39 -4.96 -9.22 20.97
CA SER A 39 -6.10 -8.32 20.79
C SER A 39 -5.84 -7.26 19.73
N PHE A 40 -6.84 -7.02 18.87
CA PHE A 40 -6.78 -6.02 17.79
C PHE A 40 -6.59 -4.59 18.28
N ASP A 41 -7.14 -4.28 19.46
CA ASP A 41 -7.12 -2.95 20.06
C ASP A 41 -5.81 -2.64 20.82
N LYS A 42 -4.98 -3.64 21.06
CA LYS A 42 -3.68 -3.47 21.70
C LYS A 42 -2.81 -2.52 20.88
N LYS A 43 -2.11 -1.59 21.51
CA LYS A 43 -1.21 -0.67 20.83
C LYS A 43 0.16 -1.32 20.61
N ALA A 44 0.84 -0.91 19.53
CA ALA A 44 2.14 -1.47 19.19
C ALA A 44 3.23 -1.23 20.29
N LYS A 45 3.09 -0.18 21.08
CA LYS A 45 3.98 0.10 22.22
C LYS A 45 3.80 -0.87 23.41
N ASP A 46 2.62 -1.46 23.55
CA ASP A 46 2.25 -2.29 24.70
C ASP A 46 2.53 -3.79 24.43
N LEU A 47 3.19 -4.11 23.31
CA LEU A 47 3.58 -5.46 22.93
C LEU A 47 4.80 -5.94 23.70
N SER A 48 4.75 -7.17 24.19
CA SER A 48 5.92 -7.87 24.69
C SER A 48 6.87 -8.24 23.54
N GLU A 49 8.12 -8.49 23.84
CA GLU A 49 9.12 -8.88 22.83
C GLU A 49 8.76 -10.22 22.15
N SER A 50 8.22 -11.16 22.93
CA SER A 50 7.74 -12.45 22.40
C SER A 50 6.60 -12.28 21.40
N GLU A 51 5.61 -11.42 21.71
CA GLU A 51 4.51 -11.11 20.80
C GLU A 51 5.00 -10.42 19.51
N GLN A 52 5.96 -9.50 19.64
CA GLN A 52 6.57 -8.85 18.47
C GLN A 52 7.27 -9.85 17.55
N ASN A 53 7.98 -10.82 18.10
CA ASN A 53 8.65 -11.85 17.32
C ASN A 53 7.62 -12.77 16.63
N THR A 54 6.58 -13.19 17.33
CA THR A 54 5.47 -13.96 16.73
C THR A 54 4.84 -13.22 15.55
N ILE A 55 4.59 -11.91 15.69
CA ILE A 55 4.05 -11.10 14.59
C ILE A 55 5.04 -11.04 13.42
N ARG A 56 6.35 -10.84 13.69
CA ARG A 56 7.38 -10.82 12.63
C ARG A 56 7.43 -12.14 11.85
N ASP A 57 7.36 -13.26 12.54
CA ASP A 57 7.38 -14.59 11.92
C ASP A 57 6.13 -14.84 11.06
N LEU A 58 4.95 -14.44 11.55
CA LEU A 58 3.71 -14.58 10.80
C LEU A 58 3.68 -13.66 9.57
N VAL A 59 4.11 -12.42 9.73
CA VAL A 59 4.21 -11.45 8.62
C VAL A 59 5.24 -11.90 7.60
N GLY A 60 6.36 -12.47 8.03
CA GLY A 60 7.43 -13.00 7.16
C GLY A 60 6.99 -14.14 6.24
N LYS A 61 5.89 -14.84 6.56
CA LYS A 61 5.31 -15.86 5.68
C LYS A 61 4.59 -15.28 4.45
N HIS A 62 4.36 -13.98 4.43
CA HIS A 62 3.67 -13.30 3.34
C HIS A 62 4.66 -12.47 2.52
N LYS A 63 4.40 -12.37 1.21
CA LYS A 63 5.16 -11.45 0.34
C LYS A 63 4.71 -10.04 0.62
N ILE A 64 5.59 -9.24 1.18
CA ILE A 64 5.32 -7.86 1.60
C ILE A 64 6.43 -6.93 1.13
N GLU A 65 6.18 -5.64 1.25
CA GLU A 65 7.15 -4.56 1.00
C GLU A 65 7.98 -4.74 -0.28
N GLY A 66 9.28 -4.91 -0.17
CA GLY A 66 10.20 -4.98 -1.30
C GLY A 66 9.93 -6.17 -2.23
N ASP A 67 9.63 -7.34 -1.68
CA ASP A 67 9.36 -8.57 -2.44
C ASP A 67 8.08 -8.44 -3.26
N LEU A 68 7.02 -7.91 -2.66
CA LEU A 68 5.76 -7.66 -3.35
C LEU A 68 5.92 -6.60 -4.45
N ARG A 69 6.66 -5.52 -4.18
CA ARG A 69 6.93 -4.48 -5.19
C ARG A 69 7.72 -5.04 -6.37
N ARG A 70 8.73 -5.87 -6.12
CA ARG A 70 9.50 -6.55 -7.15
C ARG A 70 8.64 -7.49 -7.99
N GLU A 71 7.79 -8.27 -7.35
CA GLU A 71 6.87 -9.18 -8.04
C GLU A 71 5.89 -8.42 -8.96
N ILE A 72 5.26 -7.37 -8.45
CA ILE A 72 4.35 -6.53 -9.23
C ILE A 72 5.09 -5.89 -10.41
N ALA A 73 6.28 -5.33 -10.18
CA ALA A 73 7.09 -4.72 -11.24
C ALA A 73 7.48 -5.75 -12.30
N SER A 74 7.90 -6.95 -11.89
CA SER A 74 8.23 -8.06 -12.79
C SER A 74 7.04 -8.51 -13.63
N ASN A 75 5.85 -8.62 -13.01
CA ASN A 75 4.63 -8.98 -13.72
C ASN A 75 4.23 -7.95 -14.78
N VAL A 76 4.34 -6.65 -14.45
CA VAL A 76 4.09 -5.57 -15.42
C VAL A 76 5.14 -5.55 -16.51
N LYS A 77 6.43 -5.76 -16.20
CA LYS A 77 7.52 -5.86 -17.15
C LYS A 77 7.26 -7.00 -18.15
N ARG A 78 6.94 -8.18 -17.65
CA ARG A 78 6.59 -9.34 -18.48
C ARG A 78 5.45 -9.03 -19.45
N LEU A 79 4.36 -8.40 -19.00
CA LEU A 79 3.25 -8.01 -19.88
C LEU A 79 3.67 -7.05 -21.01
N LYS A 80 4.61 -6.16 -20.74
CA LYS A 80 5.18 -5.24 -21.73
C LYS A 80 6.06 -5.97 -22.74
N GLU A 81 6.90 -6.90 -22.28
CA GLU A 81 7.83 -7.68 -23.11
C GLU A 81 7.09 -8.58 -24.10
N ILE A 82 6.03 -9.26 -23.65
CA ILE A 82 5.18 -10.08 -24.53
C ILE A 82 4.26 -9.25 -25.44
N LYS A 83 4.37 -7.91 -25.39
CA LYS A 83 3.59 -6.96 -26.22
C LYS A 83 2.07 -7.18 -26.14
N SER A 84 1.58 -7.65 -24.99
CA SER A 84 0.14 -7.82 -24.75
C SER A 84 -0.60 -6.48 -24.80
N TYR A 85 -1.92 -6.50 -25.06
CA TYR A 85 -2.73 -5.28 -25.01
C TYR A 85 -2.62 -4.59 -23.65
N ARG A 86 -2.71 -5.33 -22.55
CA ARG A 86 -2.51 -4.79 -21.20
C ARG A 86 -1.12 -4.19 -21.00
N GLY A 87 -0.09 -4.84 -21.51
CA GLY A 87 1.29 -4.33 -21.47
C GLY A 87 1.45 -3.01 -22.24
N SER A 88 0.86 -2.88 -23.41
CA SER A 88 0.87 -1.63 -24.17
C SER A 88 0.14 -0.49 -23.44
N ARG A 89 -0.95 -0.80 -22.71
CA ARG A 89 -1.67 0.18 -21.89
C ARG A 89 -0.80 0.63 -20.70
N HIS A 90 -0.14 -0.31 -20.02
CA HIS A 90 0.80 0.01 -18.93
C HIS A 90 2.00 0.84 -19.43
N ALA A 91 2.55 0.55 -20.62
CA ALA A 91 3.64 1.33 -21.21
C ALA A 91 3.23 2.80 -21.44
N LYS A 92 2.01 3.01 -21.95
CA LYS A 92 1.44 4.34 -22.24
C LYS A 92 0.84 5.02 -20.98
N ARG A 93 0.89 4.39 -19.81
CA ARG A 93 0.24 4.88 -18.57
C ARG A 93 -1.26 5.17 -18.80
N LEU A 94 -1.95 4.26 -19.46
CA LEU A 94 -3.37 4.35 -19.75
C LEU A 94 -4.16 3.27 -18.98
N PRO A 95 -5.45 3.49 -18.71
CA PRO A 95 -6.30 2.48 -18.07
C PRO A 95 -6.24 1.16 -18.84
N SER A 96 -6.08 0.04 -18.12
CA SER A 96 -5.94 -1.30 -18.71
C SER A 96 -7.18 -2.19 -18.56
N LYS A 97 -8.26 -1.67 -17.94
CA LYS A 97 -9.49 -2.40 -17.64
C LYS A 97 -10.70 -1.92 -18.46
N GLY A 98 -10.48 -1.40 -19.68
CA GLY A 98 -11.55 -0.97 -20.57
C GLY A 98 -12.21 0.37 -20.24
N GLN A 99 -11.66 1.15 -19.30
CA GLN A 99 -12.22 2.46 -18.98
C GLN A 99 -12.11 3.42 -20.17
N ARG A 100 -13.09 4.31 -20.28
CA ARG A 100 -13.13 5.38 -21.26
C ARG A 100 -11.95 6.34 -21.09
N THR A 101 -11.33 6.76 -22.20
CA THR A 101 -10.16 7.66 -22.18
C THR A 101 -10.46 9.06 -22.76
N LYS A 102 -11.65 9.27 -23.31
CA LYS A 102 -12.06 10.57 -23.88
C LYS A 102 -12.18 11.65 -22.80
N THR A 103 -12.55 11.26 -21.58
CA THR A 103 -12.76 12.17 -20.45
C THR A 103 -11.86 11.75 -19.29
N ASN A 104 -11.37 12.73 -18.56
CA ASN A 104 -10.69 12.61 -17.26
C ASN A 104 -9.74 11.41 -17.06
N SER A 105 -8.80 11.20 -17.99
CA SER A 105 -7.69 10.25 -17.77
C SER A 105 -6.49 10.89 -17.04
N ARG A 106 -6.64 12.12 -16.57
CA ARG A 106 -5.57 12.92 -15.98
C ARG A 106 -5.02 12.33 -14.69
N THR A 107 -5.88 11.81 -13.83
CA THR A 107 -5.50 11.20 -12.55
C THR A 107 -4.55 10.03 -12.73
N LEU A 108 -4.80 9.17 -13.73
CA LEU A 108 -3.94 8.03 -14.03
C LEU A 108 -2.56 8.43 -14.54
N ARG A 109 -2.46 9.60 -15.21
CA ARG A 109 -1.19 10.16 -15.68
C ARG A 109 -0.39 10.87 -14.60
N GLY A 110 -0.94 10.99 -13.38
CA GLY A 110 -0.31 11.69 -12.27
C GLY A 110 -0.32 13.21 -12.39
N ASN A 111 -1.05 13.79 -13.36
CA ASN A 111 -1.15 15.23 -13.52
C ASN A 111 -2.08 15.81 -12.46
N VAL A 112 -1.53 16.58 -11.54
CA VAL A 112 -2.32 17.33 -10.54
C VAL A 112 -2.71 18.68 -11.13
N ARG A 113 -3.99 19.02 -11.03
CA ARG A 113 -4.47 20.35 -11.43
C ARG A 113 -4.06 21.36 -10.37
N VAL A 114 -3.24 22.33 -10.75
CA VAL A 114 -2.94 23.50 -9.93
C VAL A 114 -3.81 24.64 -10.44
N THR A 115 -4.80 25.04 -9.65
CA THR A 115 -5.67 26.19 -9.97
C THR A 115 -5.60 27.18 -8.83
N MET A 116 -5.45 28.45 -9.17
CA MET A 116 -5.53 29.53 -8.19
C MET A 116 -6.96 29.58 -7.59
N GLY A 117 -7.06 29.67 -6.26
CA GLY A 117 -8.32 29.85 -5.55
C GLY A 117 -9.21 28.63 -5.42
N SER A 118 -8.85 27.44 -5.96
CA SER A 118 -9.62 26.22 -5.77
C SER A 118 -8.93 25.22 -4.86
N GLY A 119 -9.64 24.68 -3.90
CA GLY A 119 -9.17 23.65 -3.01
C GLY A 119 -8.76 24.16 -1.61
N ARG A 120 -7.89 23.41 -0.93
CA ARG A 120 -7.55 23.59 0.49
C ARG A 120 -6.69 24.83 0.80
N LYS A 121 -6.12 25.50 -0.20
CA LYS A 121 -5.35 26.72 0.02
C LYS A 121 -6.22 27.93 -0.31
N LYS A 122 -6.50 28.75 0.70
CA LYS A 122 -7.08 30.08 0.50
C LYS A 122 -6.04 30.95 -0.20
N ALA A 123 -6.42 31.67 -1.26
CA ALA A 123 -5.59 32.73 -1.81
C ALA A 123 -5.39 33.79 -0.71
N GLU A 124 -4.14 34.09 -0.36
CA GLU A 124 -3.85 35.28 0.45
C GLU A 124 -4.19 36.50 -0.38
N LYS A 125 -5.04 37.35 0.17
CA LYS A 125 -5.30 38.65 -0.41
C LYS A 125 -4.06 39.51 -0.18
N THR A 126 -3.38 39.86 -1.25
CA THR A 126 -2.42 40.96 -1.30
C THR A 126 -3.13 42.27 -1.04
#